data_901f76e2560a14c24a248f999c659855
#
_entry.id   901f76e2560a14c24a248f999c659855
#
_cell.length_a   1.000
_cell.length_b   1.000
_cell.length_c   1.000
_cell.angle_alpha   90.00
_cell.angle_beta   90.00
_cell.angle_gamma   90.00
#
_symmetry.space_group_name_H-M   'P 1'
#
loop_
_entity.id
_entity.type
_entity.pdbx_description
1 polymer ?
#
loop_
_entity_poly.entity_id
_entity_poly.type
_entity_poly.pdbx_seq_one_letter_code
_entity_poly.pdbx_strand_id
1 'polypeptide(L)'
;MRLEEPGGKFYLARDYSEAVFAAGGAPFHIPLIPDKDYIEDIAGQMDGLLLPGSDSDVDPFRYGDSERHPKLGRVIKEKDETDLLLLAATEKRKLPILAICFGLQILNVHRGGSLYQDIASFFPQALTHRQGEPRSARTHSVTITPETTLSETLGVGIDTIEVNSHHHQAIKLIGKNLRVSATAPDGIIEAVEDTR
;
A
#
# COMPACT_ATOMS: atom_id res chain seq x y z
N MET A 1 6.88 -6.06 6.91
CA MET A 1 6.95 -5.93 8.40
C MET A 1 6.80 -4.48 8.81
N ARG A 2 6.58 -4.19 10.08
CA ARG A 2 6.62 -2.87 10.72
C ARG A 2 7.73 -2.87 11.77
N LEU A 3 8.23 -1.68 12.13
CA LEU A 3 9.24 -1.51 13.18
C LEU A 3 8.66 -0.70 14.34
N GLU A 4 8.73 -1.25 15.55
CA GLU A 4 8.42 -0.54 16.77
C GLU A 4 9.66 0.23 17.26
N GLU A 5 9.54 1.54 17.39
CA GLU A 5 10.58 2.40 17.94
C GLU A 5 10.09 3.02 19.28
N PRO A 6 10.96 3.08 20.28
CA PRO A 6 12.39 2.74 20.31
C PRO A 6 12.70 1.25 20.59
N GLY A 7 11.71 0.38 20.64
CA GLY A 7 11.88 -1.00 21.09
C GLY A 7 12.65 -1.95 20.14
N GLY A 8 12.88 -1.55 18.89
CA GLY A 8 13.60 -2.34 17.92
C GLY A 8 12.95 -3.69 17.55
N LYS A 9 11.64 -3.83 17.72
CA LYS A 9 10.91 -5.05 17.40
C LYS A 9 10.25 -4.96 16.04
N PHE A 10 10.40 -6.01 15.24
CA PHE A 10 9.57 -6.20 14.08
C PHE A 10 8.22 -6.80 14.46
N TYR A 11 7.14 -6.29 13.87
CA TYR A 11 5.80 -6.80 14.09
C TYR A 11 4.93 -6.73 12.83
N LEU A 12 3.87 -7.51 12.82
CA LEU A 12 2.84 -7.49 11.78
C LEU A 12 1.52 -7.97 12.42
N ALA A 13 0.41 -7.37 12.03
CA ALA A 13 -0.90 -7.86 12.41
C ALA A 13 -1.09 -9.29 11.85
N ARG A 14 -1.58 -10.20 12.70
CA ARG A 14 -1.74 -11.63 12.35
C ARG A 14 -2.67 -11.85 11.16
N ASP A 15 -3.64 -10.94 10.95
CA ASP A 15 -4.66 -11.02 9.91
C ASP A 15 -4.05 -11.18 8.50
N TYR A 16 -2.90 -10.55 8.23
CA TYR A 16 -2.21 -10.71 6.95
C TYR A 16 -1.73 -12.15 6.72
N SER A 17 -1.13 -12.75 7.74
CA SER A 17 -0.65 -14.14 7.66
C SER A 17 -1.81 -15.12 7.58
N GLU A 18 -2.87 -14.88 8.36
CA GLU A 18 -4.07 -15.71 8.36
C GLU A 18 -4.79 -15.66 7.01
N ALA A 19 -4.87 -14.48 6.38
CA ALA A 19 -5.48 -14.34 5.06
C ALA A 19 -4.69 -15.10 3.98
N VAL A 20 -3.35 -14.98 3.97
CA VAL A 20 -2.51 -15.73 3.03
C VAL A 20 -2.65 -17.24 3.26
N PHE A 21 -2.62 -17.68 4.52
CA PHE A 21 -2.79 -19.10 4.86
C PHE A 21 -4.17 -19.64 4.46
N ALA A 22 -5.23 -18.88 4.73
CA ALA A 22 -6.60 -19.26 4.34
C ALA A 22 -6.78 -19.36 2.81
N ALA A 23 -6.00 -18.59 2.05
CA ALA A 23 -5.95 -18.69 0.59
C ALA A 23 -5.05 -19.83 0.06
N GLY A 24 -4.51 -20.68 0.95
CA GLY A 24 -3.66 -21.82 0.59
C GLY A 24 -2.17 -21.49 0.45
N GLY A 25 -1.76 -20.28 0.79
CA GLY A 25 -0.35 -19.86 0.78
C GLY A 25 0.39 -20.24 2.06
N ALA A 26 1.72 -20.25 2.00
CA ALA A 26 2.62 -20.42 3.15
C ALA A 26 3.27 -19.06 3.48
N PRO A 27 2.71 -18.26 4.40
CA PRO A 27 3.23 -16.94 4.70
C PRO A 27 4.55 -17.02 5.48
N PHE A 28 5.55 -16.26 5.07
CA PHE A 28 6.74 -15.98 5.88
C PHE A 28 7.00 -14.47 5.96
N HIS A 29 7.59 -14.04 7.06
CA HIS A 29 7.80 -12.63 7.32
C HIS A 29 9.23 -12.22 6.94
N ILE A 30 9.35 -11.12 6.21
CA ILE A 30 10.62 -10.57 5.79
C ILE A 30 10.99 -9.43 6.75
N PRO A 31 12.08 -9.53 7.52
CA PRO A 31 12.60 -8.44 8.33
C PRO A 31 12.94 -7.21 7.50
N LEU A 32 12.88 -6.02 8.11
CA LEU A 32 13.29 -4.77 7.47
C LEU A 32 14.83 -4.66 7.48
N ILE A 33 15.46 -5.30 6.52
CA ILE A 33 16.92 -5.30 6.32
C ILE A 33 17.15 -4.82 4.89
N PRO A 34 17.52 -3.53 4.69
CA PRO A 34 17.72 -2.95 3.37
C PRO A 34 19.07 -3.33 2.75
N ASP A 35 19.33 -4.62 2.68
CA ASP A 35 20.52 -5.20 2.05
C ASP A 35 20.11 -5.88 0.73
N LYS A 36 20.79 -5.52 -0.34
CA LYS A 36 20.44 -5.96 -1.69
C LYS A 36 20.61 -7.47 -1.88
N ASP A 37 21.68 -8.03 -1.35
CA ASP A 37 21.97 -9.46 -1.55
C ASP A 37 20.99 -10.31 -0.74
N TYR A 38 20.74 -9.89 0.51
CA TYR A 38 19.68 -10.48 1.34
C TYR A 38 18.31 -10.47 0.64
N ILE A 39 17.91 -9.32 0.06
CA ILE A 39 16.61 -9.19 -0.64
C ILE A 39 16.56 -10.06 -1.91
N GLU A 40 17.64 -10.14 -2.68
CA GLU A 40 17.70 -11.01 -3.86
C GLU A 40 17.59 -12.50 -3.48
N ASP A 41 18.21 -12.92 -2.38
CA ASP A 41 18.12 -14.30 -1.87
C ASP A 41 16.69 -14.63 -1.41
N ILE A 42 16.06 -13.74 -0.65
CA ILE A 42 14.66 -13.91 -0.18
C ILE A 42 13.69 -13.94 -1.38
N ALA A 43 13.86 -13.02 -2.33
CA ALA A 43 13.01 -12.95 -3.53
C ALA A 43 13.13 -14.23 -4.39
N GLY A 44 14.24 -14.95 -4.30
CA GLY A 44 14.42 -16.25 -4.94
C GLY A 44 13.63 -17.40 -4.31
N GLN A 45 13.09 -17.20 -3.11
CA GLN A 45 12.39 -18.22 -2.32
C GLN A 45 10.88 -17.99 -2.20
N MET A 46 10.36 -16.92 -2.79
CA MET A 46 8.94 -16.57 -2.70
C MET A 46 8.25 -16.70 -4.07
N ASP A 47 6.96 -17.03 -4.04
CA ASP A 47 6.08 -17.10 -5.22
C ASP A 47 5.25 -15.82 -5.41
N GLY A 48 5.27 -14.90 -4.45
CA GLY A 48 4.56 -13.63 -4.49
C GLY A 48 4.93 -12.74 -3.31
N LEU A 49 4.65 -11.45 -3.44
CA LEU A 49 4.91 -10.43 -2.43
C LEU A 49 3.61 -9.81 -1.93
N LEU A 50 3.41 -9.80 -0.60
CA LEU A 50 2.40 -8.98 0.05
C LEU A 50 3.08 -7.84 0.79
N LEU A 51 2.82 -6.60 0.37
CA LEU A 51 3.20 -5.39 1.10
C LEU A 51 2.04 -4.92 1.98
N PRO A 52 2.16 -5.03 3.30
CA PRO A 52 1.08 -4.68 4.21
C PRO A 52 0.97 -3.17 4.45
N GLY A 53 -0.14 -2.76 5.05
CA GLY A 53 -0.29 -1.42 5.61
C GLY A 53 0.72 -1.15 6.74
N SER A 54 0.96 0.13 7.00
CA SER A 54 1.82 0.61 8.08
C SER A 54 1.18 1.80 8.80
N ASP A 55 1.67 2.07 10.00
CA ASP A 55 1.43 3.30 10.77
C ASP A 55 2.50 4.38 10.51
N SER A 56 3.45 4.09 9.62
CA SER A 56 4.42 5.04 9.08
C SER A 56 3.99 5.57 7.73
N ASP A 57 4.55 6.71 7.34
CA ASP A 57 4.37 7.34 6.03
C ASP A 57 5.58 7.11 5.14
N VAL A 58 5.37 7.13 3.83
CA VAL A 58 6.47 7.11 2.84
C VAL A 58 7.20 8.45 2.88
N ASP A 59 8.54 8.44 2.88
CA ASP A 59 9.33 9.66 2.90
C ASP A 59 9.06 10.52 1.66
N PRO A 60 8.60 11.78 1.82
CA PRO A 60 8.29 12.69 0.71
C PRO A 60 9.44 12.89 -0.28
N PHE A 61 10.68 12.82 0.18
CA PHE A 61 11.85 12.92 -0.70
C PHE A 61 11.94 11.78 -1.73
N ARG A 62 11.27 10.65 -1.49
CA ARG A 62 11.21 9.50 -2.41
C ARG A 62 10.37 9.78 -3.66
N TYR A 63 9.41 10.73 -3.58
CA TYR A 63 8.53 11.08 -4.68
C TYR A 63 8.63 12.56 -5.11
N GLY A 64 9.76 13.20 -4.77
CA GLY A 64 10.15 14.49 -5.30
C GLY A 64 9.63 15.71 -4.55
N ASP A 65 8.96 15.54 -3.41
CA ASP A 65 8.65 16.66 -2.53
C ASP A 65 9.91 17.12 -1.80
N SER A 66 10.15 18.43 -1.76
CA SER A 66 11.31 19.02 -1.10
C SER A 66 11.09 19.33 0.38
N GLU A 67 9.85 19.26 0.83
CA GLU A 67 9.44 19.61 2.18
C GLU A 67 8.53 18.56 2.78
N ARG A 68 8.57 18.42 4.10
CA ARG A 68 7.67 17.57 4.88
C ARG A 68 6.48 18.40 5.35
N HIS A 69 5.29 17.93 5.04
CA HIS A 69 4.07 18.54 5.54
C HIS A 69 4.01 18.44 7.07
N PRO A 70 3.50 19.46 7.81
CA PRO A 70 3.43 19.44 9.29
C PRO A 70 2.63 18.25 9.87
N LYS A 71 1.72 17.68 9.10
CA LYS A 71 0.93 16.50 9.50
C LYS A 71 1.48 15.19 8.97
N LEU A 72 2.65 15.19 8.34
CA LEU A 72 3.33 13.95 7.97
C LEU A 72 3.56 13.13 9.22
N GLY A 73 3.24 11.85 9.16
CA GLY A 73 3.49 10.91 10.25
C GLY A 73 4.95 10.49 10.33
N ARG A 74 5.19 9.41 11.04
CA ARG A 74 6.53 8.86 11.21
C ARG A 74 7.04 8.25 9.91
N VAL A 75 8.27 8.59 9.52
CA VAL A 75 8.98 7.96 8.39
C VAL A 75 9.99 6.96 8.94
N ILE A 76 9.97 5.73 8.42
CA ILE A 76 10.92 4.67 8.76
C ILE A 76 11.73 4.35 7.51
N LYS A 77 12.95 4.89 7.44
CA LYS A 77 13.82 4.77 6.26
C LYS A 77 14.12 3.32 5.89
N GLU A 78 14.40 2.48 6.88
CA GLU A 78 14.67 1.05 6.69
C GLU A 78 13.48 0.33 6.04
N LYS A 79 12.24 0.73 6.40
CA LYS A 79 11.04 0.18 5.77
C LYS A 79 10.93 0.62 4.32
N ASP A 80 11.04 1.90 4.03
CA ASP A 80 10.99 2.42 2.66
C ASP A 80 12.04 1.72 1.78
N GLU A 81 13.28 1.64 2.25
CA GLU A 81 14.39 1.04 1.50
C GLU A 81 14.18 -0.46 1.28
N THR A 82 13.78 -1.20 2.32
CA THR A 82 13.49 -2.63 2.20
C THR A 82 12.35 -2.89 1.22
N ASP A 83 11.24 -2.15 1.34
CA ASP A 83 10.08 -2.34 0.48
C ASP A 83 10.39 -1.98 -0.99
N LEU A 84 11.19 -0.94 -1.25
CA LEU A 84 11.64 -0.57 -2.59
C LEU A 84 12.55 -1.64 -3.22
N LEU A 85 13.46 -2.22 -2.44
CA LEU A 85 14.31 -3.32 -2.89
C LEU A 85 13.49 -4.59 -3.18
N LEU A 86 12.52 -4.91 -2.31
CA LEU A 86 11.59 -6.03 -2.51
C LEU A 86 10.77 -5.85 -3.79
N LEU A 87 10.22 -4.68 -4.02
CA LEU A 87 9.49 -4.36 -5.25
C LEU A 87 10.37 -4.58 -6.48
N ALA A 88 11.57 -4.03 -6.50
CA ALA A 88 12.50 -4.18 -7.62
C ALA A 88 12.86 -5.65 -7.89
N ALA A 89 13.17 -6.43 -6.85
CA ALA A 89 13.52 -7.83 -6.98
C ALA A 89 12.33 -8.71 -7.43
N THR A 90 11.12 -8.40 -6.92
CA THR A 90 9.87 -9.09 -7.27
C THR A 90 9.49 -8.84 -8.73
N GLU A 91 9.55 -7.58 -9.17
CA GLU A 91 9.26 -7.21 -10.56
C GLU A 91 10.24 -7.82 -11.56
N LYS A 92 11.53 -7.83 -11.23
CA LYS A 92 12.55 -8.50 -12.04
C LYS A 92 12.24 -9.98 -12.26
N ARG A 93 11.62 -10.63 -11.27
CA ARG A 93 11.19 -12.04 -11.32
C ARG A 93 9.78 -12.24 -11.86
N LYS A 94 9.04 -11.15 -12.14
CA LYS A 94 7.64 -11.16 -12.59
C LYS A 94 6.70 -11.90 -11.62
N LEU A 95 6.97 -11.81 -10.33
CA LEU A 95 6.11 -12.40 -9.31
C LEU A 95 4.90 -11.50 -9.02
N PRO A 96 3.76 -12.06 -8.64
CA PRO A 96 2.58 -11.28 -8.27
C PRO A 96 2.84 -10.44 -7.01
N ILE A 97 2.24 -9.25 -6.98
CA ILE A 97 2.34 -8.30 -5.87
C ILE A 97 0.94 -7.93 -5.41
N LEU A 98 0.66 -8.09 -4.11
CA LEU A 98 -0.49 -7.50 -3.44
C LEU A 98 -0.01 -6.40 -2.49
N ALA A 99 -0.45 -5.17 -2.73
CA ALA A 99 0.00 -3.99 -2.00
C ALA A 99 -1.19 -3.33 -1.28
N ILE A 100 -1.13 -3.17 0.04
CA ILE A 100 -2.24 -2.71 0.88
C ILE A 100 -1.85 -1.42 1.61
N CYS A 101 -2.65 -0.35 1.47
CA CYS A 101 -2.49 0.94 2.15
C CYS A 101 -1.07 1.51 1.94
N PHE A 102 -0.19 1.50 2.95
CA PHE A 102 1.23 1.89 2.78
C PHE A 102 1.90 1.12 1.63
N GLY A 103 1.62 -0.19 1.51
CA GLY A 103 2.14 -1.00 0.41
C GLY A 103 1.75 -0.46 -0.97
N LEU A 104 0.50 -0.01 -1.14
CA LEU A 104 0.02 0.64 -2.36
C LEU A 104 0.76 1.97 -2.61
N GLN A 105 0.97 2.75 -1.57
CA GLN A 105 1.64 4.05 -1.65
C GLN A 105 3.10 3.89 -2.09
N ILE A 106 3.85 2.99 -1.45
CA ILE A 106 5.25 2.74 -1.81
C ILE A 106 5.40 2.08 -3.19
N LEU A 107 4.44 1.25 -3.62
CA LEU A 107 4.38 0.72 -4.99
C LEU A 107 4.19 1.83 -6.01
N ASN A 108 3.27 2.76 -5.75
CA ASN A 108 3.06 3.93 -6.62
C ASN A 108 4.32 4.78 -6.73
N VAL A 109 5.00 5.03 -5.62
CA VAL A 109 6.27 5.77 -5.57
C VAL A 109 7.39 5.02 -6.32
N HIS A 110 7.50 3.71 -6.13
CA HIS A 110 8.45 2.86 -6.87
C HIS A 110 8.27 2.97 -8.39
N ARG A 111 7.04 3.16 -8.84
CA ARG A 111 6.70 3.36 -10.26
C ARG A 111 6.82 4.81 -10.72
N GLY A 112 7.35 5.72 -9.90
CA GLY A 112 7.57 7.13 -10.19
C GLY A 112 6.33 8.01 -10.04
N GLY A 113 5.32 7.55 -9.33
CA GLY A 113 4.18 8.34 -8.88
C GLY A 113 4.51 9.18 -7.64
N SER A 114 3.53 9.98 -7.20
CA SER A 114 3.66 10.82 -5.99
C SER A 114 2.43 10.71 -5.10
N LEU A 115 2.50 11.27 -3.89
CA LEU A 115 1.46 11.19 -2.87
C LEU A 115 1.03 12.59 -2.41
N TYR A 116 -0.22 12.70 -1.95
CA TYR A 116 -0.63 13.75 -1.02
C TYR A 116 -0.19 13.33 0.37
N GLN A 117 0.57 14.18 1.06
CA GLN A 117 1.11 13.87 2.39
C GLN A 117 0.04 13.88 3.49
N ASP A 118 -1.08 14.59 3.30
CA ASP A 118 -2.24 14.58 4.20
C ASP A 118 -3.52 14.99 3.45
N ILE A 119 -4.43 14.05 3.23
CA ILE A 119 -5.66 14.26 2.46
C ILE A 119 -6.43 15.49 2.96
N ALA A 120 -6.68 15.56 4.27
CA ALA A 120 -7.52 16.62 4.85
C ALA A 120 -6.93 18.03 4.66
N SER A 121 -5.62 18.15 4.53
CA SER A 121 -4.95 19.45 4.27
C SER A 121 -5.07 19.88 2.82
N PHE A 122 -5.06 18.95 1.88
CA PHE A 122 -5.20 19.25 0.47
C PHE A 122 -6.67 19.32 0.02
N PHE A 123 -7.52 18.55 0.67
CA PHE A 123 -8.96 18.43 0.37
C PHE A 123 -9.79 18.63 1.64
N PRO A 124 -10.07 19.89 2.07
CA PRO A 124 -10.81 20.13 3.31
C PRO A 124 -12.23 19.57 3.34
N GLN A 125 -12.79 19.23 2.18
CA GLN A 125 -14.13 18.64 2.03
C GLN A 125 -14.08 17.12 1.76
N ALA A 126 -12.89 16.49 1.83
CA ALA A 126 -12.77 15.05 1.64
C ALA A 126 -13.54 14.28 2.71
N LEU A 127 -13.90 13.06 2.35
CA LEU A 127 -14.43 12.08 3.30
C LEU A 127 -13.39 11.75 4.39
N THR A 128 -13.85 11.12 5.45
CA THR A 128 -12.96 10.67 6.51
C THR A 128 -12.27 9.37 6.09
N HIS A 129 -11.03 9.47 5.57
CA HIS A 129 -10.20 8.32 5.20
C HIS A 129 -9.39 7.75 6.38
N ARG A 130 -9.33 8.44 7.50
CA ARG A 130 -8.74 7.95 8.75
C ARG A 130 -9.80 7.83 9.82
N GLN A 131 -10.58 6.74 9.73
CA GLN A 131 -11.65 6.48 10.70
C GLN A 131 -11.10 6.11 12.09
N GLY A 132 -11.94 6.29 13.12
CA GLY A 132 -11.70 5.78 14.47
C GLY A 132 -12.16 4.33 14.66
N GLU A 133 -12.57 4.00 15.85
CA GLU A 133 -13.15 2.70 16.18
C GLU A 133 -14.67 2.66 15.89
N PRO A 134 -15.24 1.51 15.55
CA PRO A 134 -14.55 0.25 15.34
C PRO A 134 -13.83 0.21 13.96
N ARG A 135 -12.63 -0.36 13.92
CA ARG A 135 -11.81 -0.43 12.69
C ARG A 135 -12.47 -1.19 11.54
N SER A 136 -13.40 -2.08 11.86
CA SER A 136 -14.17 -2.86 10.88
C SER A 136 -15.39 -2.11 10.31
N ALA A 137 -15.74 -0.94 10.82
CA ALA A 137 -16.86 -0.17 10.28
C ALA A 137 -16.57 0.26 8.84
N ARG A 138 -17.53 0.08 7.96
CA ARG A 138 -17.47 0.59 6.59
C ARG A 138 -17.94 2.04 6.61
N THR A 139 -17.12 2.97 6.16
CA THR A 139 -17.34 4.41 6.34
C THR A 139 -17.66 5.16 5.06
N HIS A 140 -17.30 4.61 3.92
CA HIS A 140 -17.65 5.18 2.62
C HIS A 140 -17.68 4.11 1.53
N SER A 141 -18.30 4.44 0.42
CA SER A 141 -18.29 3.61 -0.77
C SER A 141 -17.09 3.92 -1.65
N VAL A 142 -16.71 2.96 -2.47
CA VAL A 142 -15.78 3.16 -3.59
C VAL A 142 -16.40 2.65 -4.88
N THR A 143 -16.22 3.42 -5.96
CA THR A 143 -16.65 3.01 -7.31
C THR A 143 -15.53 2.17 -7.93
N ILE A 144 -15.90 1.00 -8.44
CA ILE A 144 -14.99 0.07 -9.10
C ILE A 144 -14.90 0.38 -10.57
N THR A 145 -13.71 0.50 -11.11
CA THR A 145 -13.49 0.69 -12.55
C THR A 145 -13.79 -0.62 -13.29
N PRO A 146 -14.67 -0.60 -14.30
CA PRO A 146 -14.94 -1.78 -15.11
C PRO A 146 -13.70 -2.30 -15.84
N GLU A 147 -13.71 -3.58 -16.23
CA GLU A 147 -12.63 -4.22 -16.99
C GLU A 147 -11.26 -4.18 -16.28
N THR A 148 -11.29 -4.23 -14.93
CA THR A 148 -10.11 -4.31 -14.08
C THR A 148 -10.04 -5.67 -13.41
N THR A 149 -8.84 -6.10 -13.03
CA THR A 149 -8.64 -7.32 -12.23
C THR A 149 -9.42 -7.26 -10.92
N LEU A 150 -9.56 -6.06 -10.35
CA LEU A 150 -10.37 -5.84 -9.15
C LEU A 150 -11.85 -6.11 -9.45
N SER A 151 -12.41 -5.59 -10.56
CA SER A 151 -13.81 -5.83 -10.94
C SER A 151 -14.10 -7.29 -11.22
N GLU A 152 -13.19 -7.99 -11.88
CA GLU A 152 -13.28 -9.42 -12.13
C GLU A 152 -13.25 -10.24 -10.83
N THR A 153 -12.37 -9.87 -9.89
CA THR A 153 -12.21 -10.54 -8.59
C THR A 153 -13.44 -10.37 -7.70
N LEU A 154 -14.08 -9.20 -7.73
CA LEU A 154 -15.29 -8.91 -6.95
C LEU A 154 -16.54 -9.56 -7.56
N GLY A 155 -16.56 -9.78 -8.85
CA GLY A 155 -17.67 -10.42 -9.59
C GLY A 155 -18.46 -9.45 -10.48
N VAL A 156 -19.10 -10.02 -11.48
CA VAL A 156 -19.86 -9.27 -12.49
C VAL A 156 -21.01 -8.49 -11.85
N GLY A 157 -21.12 -7.20 -12.20
CA GLY A 157 -22.21 -6.33 -11.76
C GLY A 157 -21.99 -5.65 -10.41
N ILE A 158 -20.76 -5.74 -9.84
CA ILE A 158 -20.39 -4.99 -8.64
C ILE A 158 -19.67 -3.72 -9.08
N ASP A 159 -20.41 -2.61 -9.13
CA ASP A 159 -19.87 -1.31 -9.50
C ASP A 159 -19.44 -0.47 -8.30
N THR A 160 -19.92 -0.81 -7.10
CA THR A 160 -19.68 -0.06 -5.86
C THR A 160 -19.63 -1.00 -4.68
N ILE A 161 -18.71 -0.78 -3.76
CA ILE A 161 -18.61 -1.49 -2.48
C ILE A 161 -18.40 -0.50 -1.33
N GLU A 162 -18.88 -0.87 -0.15
CA GLU A 162 -18.59 -0.14 1.09
C GLU A 162 -17.29 -0.63 1.71
N VAL A 163 -16.40 0.29 2.10
CA VAL A 163 -15.08 0.00 2.65
C VAL A 163 -14.84 0.65 4.00
N ASN A 164 -13.94 0.07 4.79
CA ASN A 164 -13.29 0.74 5.91
C ASN A 164 -12.05 1.50 5.42
N SER A 165 -11.65 2.55 6.15
CA SER A 165 -10.55 3.40 5.71
C SER A 165 -9.65 3.83 6.87
N HIS A 166 -8.35 3.65 6.72
CA HIS A 166 -7.35 3.87 7.77
C HIS A 166 -6.09 4.56 7.26
N HIS A 167 -6.21 5.47 6.31
CA HIS A 167 -5.07 6.21 5.76
C HIS A 167 -5.33 7.72 5.77
N HIS A 168 -4.29 8.52 5.77
CA HIS A 168 -4.35 9.97 5.62
C HIS A 168 -3.51 10.47 4.44
N GLN A 169 -2.70 9.60 3.85
CA GLN A 169 -2.01 9.87 2.57
C GLN A 169 -2.78 9.23 1.42
N ALA A 170 -2.66 9.79 0.22
CA ALA A 170 -3.29 9.26 -0.99
C ALA A 170 -2.38 9.44 -2.21
N ILE A 171 -2.65 8.69 -3.27
CA ILE A 171 -1.99 8.85 -4.56
C ILE A 171 -2.35 10.23 -5.14
N LYS A 172 -1.32 11.02 -5.52
CA LYS A 172 -1.42 12.32 -6.19
C LYS A 172 -1.20 12.17 -7.69
N LEU A 173 -0.08 11.56 -8.07
CA LEU A 173 0.22 11.19 -9.45
C LEU A 173 0.40 9.67 -9.49
N ILE A 174 -0.29 9.07 -10.44
CA ILE A 174 -0.20 7.61 -10.65
C ILE A 174 1.14 7.25 -11.28
N GLY A 175 1.75 6.18 -10.80
CA GLY A 175 3.02 5.66 -11.30
C GLY A 175 2.89 4.99 -12.68
N LYS A 176 4.02 4.77 -13.33
CA LYS A 176 4.09 4.15 -14.67
C LYS A 176 3.50 2.73 -14.65
N ASN A 177 2.75 2.40 -15.70
CA ASN A 177 2.11 1.10 -15.89
C ASN A 177 1.13 0.73 -14.75
N LEU A 178 0.56 1.73 -14.08
CA LEU A 178 -0.56 1.57 -13.16
C LEU A 178 -1.80 2.23 -13.75
N ARG A 179 -2.97 1.65 -13.50
CA ARG A 179 -4.28 2.27 -13.76
C ARG A 179 -5.13 2.25 -12.51
N VAL A 180 -6.03 3.22 -12.39
CA VAL A 180 -6.99 3.28 -11.29
C VAL A 180 -8.00 2.16 -11.45
N SER A 181 -8.21 1.39 -10.38
CA SER A 181 -9.21 0.32 -10.32
C SER A 181 -10.34 0.60 -9.32
N ALA A 182 -10.17 1.55 -8.39
CA ALA A 182 -11.27 2.07 -7.57
C ALA A 182 -11.02 3.51 -7.12
N THR A 183 -12.11 4.27 -6.95
CA THR A 183 -12.08 5.69 -6.54
C THR A 183 -13.20 5.96 -5.54
N ALA A 184 -12.92 6.71 -4.47
CA ALA A 184 -13.91 7.21 -3.53
C ALA A 184 -14.72 8.38 -4.14
N PRO A 185 -15.92 8.70 -3.60
CA PRO A 185 -16.77 9.77 -4.14
C PRO A 185 -16.14 11.16 -4.15
N ASP A 186 -15.15 11.41 -3.31
CA ASP A 186 -14.37 12.66 -3.24
C ASP A 186 -13.18 12.69 -4.21
N GLY A 187 -13.03 11.66 -5.04
CA GLY A 187 -11.97 11.56 -6.05
C GLY A 187 -10.66 10.97 -5.55
N ILE A 188 -10.58 10.56 -4.31
CA ILE A 188 -9.39 9.88 -3.77
C ILE A 188 -9.26 8.49 -4.41
N ILE A 189 -8.06 8.19 -4.92
CA ILE A 189 -7.73 6.89 -5.50
C ILE A 189 -7.58 5.86 -4.38
N GLU A 190 -8.40 4.81 -4.41
CA GLU A 190 -8.45 3.75 -3.40
C GLU A 190 -7.76 2.46 -3.85
N ALA A 191 -7.76 2.20 -5.15
CA ALA A 191 -7.05 1.05 -5.70
C ALA A 191 -6.43 1.36 -7.06
N VAL A 192 -5.31 0.70 -7.32
CA VAL A 192 -4.65 0.67 -8.63
C VAL A 192 -4.25 -0.75 -8.96
N GLU A 193 -4.06 -1.04 -10.25
CA GLU A 193 -3.53 -2.30 -10.73
C GLU A 193 -2.48 -2.11 -11.82
N ASP A 194 -1.61 -3.12 -12.01
CA ASP A 194 -0.60 -3.14 -13.07
C ASP A 194 -1.27 -3.38 -14.44
N THR A 195 -0.84 -2.65 -15.45
CA THR A 195 -1.35 -2.77 -16.83
C THR A 195 -0.50 -3.66 -17.73
N ARG A 196 0.51 -4.33 -17.17
CA ARG A 196 1.46 -5.18 -17.93
C ARG A 196 1.09 -6.64 -17.88
#